data_f8f990ada71f4ece457b41f5dd0e1d29
#
_entry.id   f8f990ada71f4ece457b41f5dd0e1d29
#
_cell.length_a   1.000
_cell.length_b   1.000
_cell.length_c   1.000
_cell.angle_alpha   90.00
_cell.angle_beta   90.00
_cell.angle_gamma   90.00
#
_symmetry.space_group_name_H-M   'P 1'
#
loop_
_entity.id
_entity.type
_entity.pdbx_description
1 polymer ?
#
loop_
_entity_poly.entity_id
_entity_poly.type
_entity_poly.pdbx_seq_one_letter_code
_entity_poly.pdbx_strand_id
1 'polypeptide(L)'
;RIVLIAILAIRQYADNKKEEKAAGAIDPATLPAVSIIVPGYNEEVTAIKTIQSLLQTEYHSFEIIFIDDGSKDKTYELVNNAYGNHPLVQVLTKPNGGKASALNFGINHAKNDFVVCIDADTQLKKDAIYHLMAFFTDTEIGAVAGTVKVGNENNLITLWQSIEYITAQNMDRRAFDLINSITVVPGAIGAFRKAAIYKAGGFTLDTLAEDCDLTMRILKQGYIVRNSDDAIAYTEAPETVNGLLKQRFRWSFGVMQSFWKNKDALFNKKYKFFGMVGMPNILIFQIILPLFSPLADLFMILGLFSEHPGKIIAYYVGFVLIDCVVATVAFWMQKEDYKKLIYIIPQRFLWRQLMYYVLFKSIRRAVKGELSGWGALKRTGNVTIKKDVATV
;
A
#
# COMPACT_ATOMS: atom_id res chain seq x y z
N ARG A 1 -15.84 14.00 1.94
CA ARG A 1 -14.79 13.22 1.31
C ARG A 1 -15.19 11.75 1.18
N ILE A 2 -15.55 11.05 2.26
CA ILE A 2 -15.76 9.61 2.27
C ILE A 2 -16.81 9.15 1.24
N VAL A 3 -17.94 9.86 1.13
CA VAL A 3 -18.99 9.57 0.15
C VAL A 3 -18.48 9.77 -1.28
N LEU A 4 -17.73 10.85 -1.54
CA LEU A 4 -17.17 11.11 -2.87
C LEU A 4 -16.17 10.01 -3.27
N ILE A 5 -15.29 9.60 -2.36
CA ILE A 5 -14.36 8.48 -2.58
C ILE A 5 -15.13 7.20 -2.90
N ALA A 6 -16.22 6.91 -2.14
CA ALA A 6 -17.04 5.73 -2.40
C ALA A 6 -17.68 5.76 -3.80
N ILE A 7 -18.23 6.90 -4.22
CA ILE A 7 -18.83 7.07 -5.55
C ILE A 7 -17.78 6.86 -6.65
N LEU A 8 -16.60 7.47 -6.52
CA LEU A 8 -15.51 7.30 -7.50
C LEU A 8 -15.00 5.86 -7.53
N ALA A 9 -14.87 5.21 -6.38
CA ALA A 9 -14.43 3.81 -6.30
C ALA A 9 -15.44 2.84 -6.93
N ILE A 10 -16.76 3.07 -6.73
CA ILE A 10 -17.82 2.29 -7.40
C ILE A 10 -17.75 2.49 -8.92
N ARG A 11 -17.54 3.72 -9.38
CA ARG A 11 -17.40 4.01 -10.81
C ARG A 11 -16.20 3.28 -11.41
N GLN A 12 -15.03 3.40 -10.78
CA GLN A 12 -13.82 2.70 -11.20
C GLN A 12 -14.04 1.17 -11.28
N TYR A 13 -14.67 0.58 -10.25
CA TYR A 13 -15.02 -0.82 -10.23
C TYR A 13 -15.93 -1.24 -11.39
N ALA A 14 -16.93 -0.41 -11.72
CA ALA A 14 -17.83 -0.65 -12.83
C ALA A 14 -17.13 -0.51 -14.20
N ASP A 15 -16.23 0.48 -14.35
CA ASP A 15 -15.49 0.73 -15.58
C ASP A 15 -14.47 -0.41 -15.81
N ASN A 16 -13.71 -0.83 -14.81
CA ASN A 16 -12.79 -1.98 -14.91
C ASN A 16 -13.51 -3.26 -15.33
N LYS A 17 -14.67 -3.57 -14.72
CA LYS A 17 -15.44 -4.75 -15.12
C LYS A 17 -15.96 -4.69 -16.56
N LYS A 18 -16.27 -3.51 -17.08
CA LYS A 18 -16.65 -3.35 -18.51
C LYS A 18 -15.43 -3.56 -19.40
N GLU A 19 -14.27 -3.01 -19.04
CA GLU A 19 -13.03 -3.17 -19.78
C GLU A 19 -12.61 -4.64 -19.84
N GLU A 20 -12.61 -5.36 -18.70
CA GLU A 20 -12.36 -6.81 -18.64
C GLU A 20 -13.30 -7.61 -19.57
N LYS A 21 -14.60 -7.29 -19.52
CA LYS A 21 -15.60 -7.98 -20.35
C LYS A 21 -15.44 -7.67 -21.85
N ALA A 22 -15.00 -6.46 -22.19
CA ALA A 22 -14.84 -6.02 -23.59
C ALA A 22 -13.52 -6.51 -24.19
N ALA A 23 -12.44 -6.52 -23.40
CA ALA A 23 -11.11 -6.93 -23.84
C ALA A 23 -10.96 -8.46 -24.00
N GLY A 24 -11.83 -9.26 -23.35
CA GLY A 24 -11.60 -10.68 -23.19
C GLY A 24 -10.37 -10.98 -22.31
N ALA A 25 -10.04 -12.25 -22.15
CA ALA A 25 -8.82 -12.63 -21.45
C ALA A 25 -7.61 -12.31 -22.36
N ILE A 26 -6.67 -11.51 -21.87
CA ILE A 26 -5.39 -11.29 -22.56
C ILE A 26 -4.63 -12.63 -22.48
N ASP A 27 -4.15 -13.10 -23.64
CA ASP A 27 -3.33 -14.31 -23.67
C ASP A 27 -2.06 -14.08 -22.82
N PRO A 28 -1.88 -14.83 -21.73
CA PRO A 28 -0.69 -14.69 -20.87
C PRO A 28 0.61 -14.77 -21.64
N ALA A 29 0.68 -15.55 -22.71
CA ALA A 29 1.89 -15.72 -23.53
C ALA A 29 2.31 -14.45 -24.29
N THR A 30 1.40 -13.49 -24.47
CA THR A 30 1.69 -12.20 -25.14
C THR A 30 2.22 -11.14 -24.18
N LEU A 31 2.12 -11.37 -22.87
CA LEU A 31 2.58 -10.41 -21.85
C LEU A 31 4.11 -10.44 -21.70
N PRO A 32 4.73 -9.30 -21.37
CA PRO A 32 6.19 -9.20 -21.31
C PRO A 32 6.77 -9.95 -20.10
N ALA A 33 8.01 -10.45 -20.23
CA ALA A 33 8.76 -11.01 -19.12
C ALA A 33 8.98 -9.97 -18.00
N VAL A 34 9.06 -10.44 -16.75
CA VAL A 34 9.17 -9.59 -15.56
C VAL A 34 10.25 -10.05 -14.60
N SER A 35 10.94 -9.10 -13.93
CA SER A 35 11.86 -9.39 -12.85
C SER A 35 11.19 -9.02 -11.51
N ILE A 36 11.08 -10.00 -10.60
CA ILE A 36 10.48 -9.82 -9.28
C ILE A 36 11.60 -9.49 -8.30
N ILE A 37 11.55 -8.30 -7.71
CA ILE A 37 12.59 -7.75 -6.82
C ILE A 37 12.11 -7.88 -5.37
N VAL A 38 12.87 -8.61 -4.56
CA VAL A 38 12.53 -8.87 -3.15
C VAL A 38 13.68 -8.41 -2.25
N PRO A 39 13.63 -7.19 -1.69
CA PRO A 39 14.60 -6.72 -0.71
C PRO A 39 14.32 -7.34 0.66
N GLY A 40 15.34 -7.92 1.32
CA GLY A 40 15.23 -8.49 2.66
C GLY A 40 16.29 -7.90 3.62
N TYR A 41 15.87 -7.62 4.85
CA TYR A 41 16.76 -7.25 5.96
C TYR A 41 16.22 -7.78 7.29
N ASN A 42 16.88 -8.79 7.84
CA ASN A 42 16.45 -9.52 9.04
C ASN A 42 15.04 -10.14 8.87
N GLU A 43 14.88 -10.95 7.82
CA GLU A 43 13.62 -11.59 7.42
C GLU A 43 13.76 -13.14 7.41
N GLU A 44 14.56 -13.70 8.32
CA GLU A 44 14.82 -15.15 8.40
C GLU A 44 13.54 -15.99 8.57
N VAL A 45 12.48 -15.41 9.10
CA VAL A 45 11.20 -16.08 9.38
C VAL A 45 10.28 -16.10 8.15
N THR A 46 10.38 -15.09 7.26
CA THR A 46 9.41 -14.83 6.20
C THR A 46 9.93 -15.04 4.79
N ALA A 47 11.21 -14.71 4.53
CA ALA A 47 11.79 -14.68 3.18
C ALA A 47 11.62 -15.98 2.37
N ILE A 48 11.81 -17.15 3.00
CA ILE A 48 11.59 -18.45 2.34
C ILE A 48 10.15 -18.62 1.86
N LYS A 49 9.18 -18.30 2.71
CA LYS A 49 7.75 -18.40 2.37
C LYS A 49 7.37 -17.44 1.24
N THR A 50 7.93 -16.23 1.27
CA THR A 50 7.73 -15.24 0.21
C THR A 50 8.23 -15.77 -1.12
N ILE A 51 9.49 -16.21 -1.22
CA ILE A 51 10.07 -16.77 -2.46
C ILE A 51 9.27 -18.00 -2.91
N GLN A 52 8.88 -18.87 -1.98
CA GLN A 52 8.06 -20.03 -2.31
C GLN A 52 6.71 -19.65 -2.92
N SER A 53 6.04 -18.61 -2.41
CA SER A 53 4.79 -18.13 -2.99
C SER A 53 4.97 -17.54 -4.38
N LEU A 54 6.10 -16.86 -4.63
CA LEU A 54 6.44 -16.29 -5.93
C LEU A 54 6.74 -17.37 -6.97
N LEU A 55 7.41 -18.46 -6.58
CA LEU A 55 7.68 -19.61 -7.46
C LEU A 55 6.40 -20.38 -7.83
N GLN A 56 5.30 -20.18 -7.09
CA GLN A 56 3.98 -20.75 -7.40
C GLN A 56 3.15 -19.89 -8.35
N THR A 57 3.68 -18.74 -8.82
CA THR A 57 2.95 -17.89 -9.76
C THR A 57 2.62 -18.61 -11.06
N GLU A 58 1.44 -18.34 -11.59
CA GLU A 58 0.98 -18.88 -12.88
C GLU A 58 1.44 -18.02 -14.07
N TYR A 59 2.38 -17.10 -13.84
CA TYR A 59 2.95 -16.25 -14.88
C TYR A 59 4.06 -16.98 -15.66
N HIS A 60 4.06 -16.84 -17.00
CA HIS A 60 4.87 -17.69 -17.90
C HIS A 60 6.37 -17.34 -17.95
N SER A 61 6.75 -16.06 -17.75
CA SER A 61 8.13 -15.61 -17.93
C SER A 61 8.54 -14.62 -16.85
N PHE A 62 9.30 -15.11 -15.87
CA PHE A 62 9.80 -14.31 -14.76
C PHE A 62 11.14 -14.78 -14.24
N GLU A 63 11.83 -13.91 -13.55
CA GLU A 63 12.94 -14.20 -12.64
C GLU A 63 12.65 -13.56 -11.27
N ILE A 64 13.25 -14.12 -10.22
CA ILE A 64 13.17 -13.58 -8.86
C ILE A 64 14.59 -13.14 -8.48
N ILE A 65 14.73 -11.90 -8.01
CA ILE A 65 15.98 -11.36 -7.51
C ILE A 65 15.77 -11.04 -6.03
N PHE A 66 16.29 -11.87 -5.16
CA PHE A 66 16.32 -11.62 -3.72
C PHE A 66 17.59 -10.86 -3.36
N ILE A 67 17.45 -9.76 -2.64
CA ILE A 67 18.57 -8.90 -2.21
C ILE A 67 18.60 -8.87 -0.69
N ASP A 68 19.60 -9.52 -0.12
CA ASP A 68 19.93 -9.35 1.29
C ASP A 68 20.64 -8.01 1.49
N ASP A 69 20.03 -7.10 2.22
CA ASP A 69 20.59 -5.78 2.52
C ASP A 69 21.46 -5.80 3.78
N GLY A 70 22.39 -6.77 3.87
CA GLY A 70 23.34 -6.93 4.97
C GLY A 70 22.66 -7.33 6.28
N SER A 71 21.81 -8.37 6.23
CA SER A 71 21.15 -8.93 7.41
C SER A 71 22.14 -9.37 8.50
N LYS A 72 21.71 -9.27 9.76
CA LYS A 72 22.47 -9.70 10.94
C LYS A 72 21.99 -11.05 11.49
N ASP A 73 20.88 -11.54 10.99
CA ASP A 73 20.29 -12.85 11.28
C ASP A 73 20.65 -13.86 10.19
N LYS A 74 19.96 -14.99 10.13
CA LYS A 74 20.23 -16.07 9.15
C LYS A 74 19.54 -15.87 7.80
N THR A 75 18.99 -14.68 7.51
CA THR A 75 18.22 -14.44 6.27
C THR A 75 18.98 -14.87 5.03
N TYR A 76 20.21 -14.33 4.82
CA TYR A 76 21.02 -14.67 3.64
C TYR A 76 21.35 -16.16 3.56
N GLU A 77 21.82 -16.73 4.68
CA GLU A 77 22.21 -18.15 4.75
C GLU A 77 21.04 -19.06 4.36
N LEU A 78 19.87 -18.84 4.96
CA LEU A 78 18.67 -19.65 4.70
C LEU A 78 18.20 -19.54 3.26
N VAL A 79 18.13 -18.33 2.70
CA VAL A 79 17.69 -18.12 1.32
C VAL A 79 18.70 -18.67 0.32
N ASN A 80 19.99 -18.47 0.54
CA ASN A 80 21.03 -18.96 -0.35
C ASN A 80 21.12 -20.50 -0.34
N ASN A 81 20.96 -21.13 0.82
CA ASN A 81 20.94 -22.60 0.92
C ASN A 81 19.71 -23.18 0.21
N ALA A 82 18.55 -22.52 0.27
CA ALA A 82 17.33 -23.02 -0.34
C ALA A 82 17.27 -22.74 -1.85
N TYR A 83 17.75 -21.60 -2.31
CA TYR A 83 17.50 -21.11 -3.67
C TYR A 83 18.74 -20.64 -4.44
N GLY A 84 19.95 -20.67 -3.88
CA GLY A 84 21.17 -20.19 -4.52
C GLY A 84 21.51 -20.88 -5.86
N ASN A 85 21.03 -22.12 -6.06
CA ASN A 85 21.18 -22.87 -7.31
C ASN A 85 19.85 -22.98 -8.11
N HIS A 86 18.80 -22.25 -7.73
CA HIS A 86 17.52 -22.35 -8.41
C HIS A 86 17.54 -21.53 -9.72
N PRO A 87 17.15 -22.09 -10.90
CA PRO A 87 17.31 -21.42 -12.19
C PRO A 87 16.54 -20.10 -12.34
N LEU A 88 15.46 -19.91 -11.60
CA LEU A 88 14.62 -18.70 -11.63
C LEU A 88 14.93 -17.73 -10.50
N VAL A 89 15.82 -18.05 -9.55
CA VAL A 89 16.10 -17.23 -8.37
C VAL A 89 17.56 -16.81 -8.35
N GLN A 90 17.81 -15.52 -8.32
CA GLN A 90 19.12 -14.94 -8.07
C GLN A 90 19.16 -14.42 -6.64
N VAL A 91 20.09 -14.91 -5.83
CA VAL A 91 20.31 -14.47 -4.45
C VAL A 91 21.53 -13.56 -4.41
N LEU A 92 21.32 -12.30 -4.04
CA LEU A 92 22.36 -11.28 -3.96
C LEU A 92 22.48 -10.77 -2.52
N THR A 93 23.67 -10.32 -2.13
CA THR A 93 23.89 -9.64 -0.85
C THR A 93 24.70 -8.36 -1.06
N LYS A 94 24.50 -7.38 -0.20
CA LYS A 94 25.24 -6.10 -0.19
C LYS A 94 25.32 -5.53 1.23
N PRO A 95 26.29 -4.63 1.50
CA PRO A 95 26.27 -3.87 2.74
C PRO A 95 24.94 -3.13 2.93
N ASN A 96 24.46 -3.05 4.20
CA ASN A 96 23.19 -2.41 4.50
C ASN A 96 23.17 -0.95 4.02
N GLY A 97 22.16 -0.62 3.23
CA GLY A 97 21.93 0.72 2.69
C GLY A 97 20.47 1.13 2.76
N GLY A 98 19.62 0.27 3.35
CA GLY A 98 18.18 0.46 3.45
C GLY A 98 17.41 -0.01 2.21
N LYS A 99 16.09 -0.15 2.36
CA LYS A 99 15.20 -0.76 1.36
C LYS A 99 15.33 -0.12 -0.03
N ALA A 100 15.35 1.21 -0.13
CA ALA A 100 15.51 1.91 -1.42
C ALA A 100 16.83 1.55 -2.13
N SER A 101 17.92 1.40 -1.36
CA SER A 101 19.22 0.96 -1.91
C SER A 101 19.16 -0.49 -2.42
N ALA A 102 18.52 -1.39 -1.66
CA ALA A 102 18.34 -2.77 -2.07
C ALA A 102 17.46 -2.90 -3.31
N LEU A 103 16.37 -2.14 -3.40
CA LEU A 103 15.50 -2.09 -4.57
C LEU A 103 16.26 -1.62 -5.82
N ASN A 104 16.98 -0.49 -5.74
CA ASN A 104 17.79 -0.01 -6.88
C ASN A 104 18.85 -1.03 -7.29
N PHE A 105 19.50 -1.67 -6.32
CA PHE A 105 20.50 -2.70 -6.60
C PHE A 105 19.87 -3.87 -7.36
N GLY A 106 18.71 -4.37 -6.92
CA GLY A 106 17.98 -5.44 -7.60
C GLY A 106 17.51 -5.03 -9.00
N ILE A 107 16.96 -3.81 -9.16
CA ILE A 107 16.51 -3.28 -10.46
C ILE A 107 17.65 -3.19 -11.48
N ASN A 108 18.86 -2.84 -11.03
CA ASN A 108 20.05 -2.80 -11.89
C ASN A 108 20.51 -4.21 -12.34
N HIS A 109 20.21 -5.25 -11.57
CA HIS A 109 20.48 -6.65 -11.95
C HIS A 109 19.35 -7.30 -12.75
N ALA A 110 18.17 -6.66 -12.77
CA ALA A 110 17.00 -7.16 -13.49
C ALA A 110 17.23 -7.18 -15.00
N LYS A 111 16.96 -8.33 -15.65
CA LYS A 111 17.11 -8.50 -17.10
C LYS A 111 15.96 -7.91 -17.89
N ASN A 112 14.76 -7.87 -17.27
CA ASN A 112 13.55 -7.49 -17.96
C ASN A 112 13.25 -5.98 -17.84
N ASP A 113 12.46 -5.44 -18.77
CA ASP A 113 12.06 -4.03 -18.81
C ASP A 113 10.95 -3.70 -17.80
N PHE A 114 10.34 -4.71 -17.22
CA PHE A 114 9.33 -4.58 -16.19
C PHE A 114 9.80 -5.23 -14.90
N VAL A 115 9.51 -4.57 -13.79
CA VAL A 115 9.87 -5.07 -12.46
C VAL A 115 8.65 -5.08 -11.55
N VAL A 116 8.56 -6.10 -10.70
CA VAL A 116 7.57 -6.17 -9.62
C VAL A 116 8.33 -6.15 -8.29
N CYS A 117 8.09 -5.13 -7.47
CA CYS A 117 8.69 -5.01 -6.15
C CYS A 117 7.77 -5.64 -5.11
N ILE A 118 8.30 -6.53 -4.28
CA ILE A 118 7.55 -7.29 -3.26
C ILE A 118 8.33 -7.25 -1.95
N ASP A 119 7.66 -6.93 -0.84
CA ASP A 119 8.27 -7.01 0.49
C ASP A 119 8.55 -8.48 0.89
N ALA A 120 9.65 -8.73 1.60
CA ALA A 120 10.09 -10.07 1.99
C ALA A 120 9.19 -10.76 3.05
N ASP A 121 8.13 -10.10 3.50
CA ASP A 121 7.08 -10.59 4.40
C ASP A 121 5.72 -10.78 3.70
N THR A 122 5.71 -10.74 2.38
CA THR A 122 4.48 -10.71 1.57
C THR A 122 4.36 -11.98 0.73
N GLN A 123 3.17 -12.54 0.66
CA GLN A 123 2.82 -13.68 -0.18
C GLN A 123 1.78 -13.26 -1.23
N LEU A 124 1.97 -13.70 -2.48
CA LEU A 124 1.08 -13.36 -3.59
C LEU A 124 0.06 -14.46 -3.86
N LYS A 125 -1.12 -14.07 -4.36
CA LYS A 125 -1.96 -14.99 -5.13
C LYS A 125 -1.23 -15.41 -6.40
N LYS A 126 -1.50 -16.63 -6.88
CA LYS A 126 -0.81 -17.22 -8.03
C LYS A 126 -0.98 -16.41 -9.32
N ASP A 127 -2.13 -15.78 -9.49
CA ASP A 127 -2.53 -14.96 -10.64
C ASP A 127 -2.13 -13.47 -10.50
N ALA A 128 -1.59 -13.05 -9.35
CA ALA A 128 -1.33 -11.64 -9.06
C ALA A 128 -0.39 -10.95 -10.06
N ILE A 129 0.68 -11.65 -10.48
CA ILE A 129 1.63 -11.10 -11.48
C ILE A 129 0.95 -10.89 -12.82
N TYR A 130 0.11 -11.83 -13.27
CA TYR A 130 -0.68 -11.67 -14.49
C TYR A 130 -1.53 -10.41 -14.44
N HIS A 131 -2.29 -10.22 -13.36
CA HIS A 131 -3.16 -9.04 -13.20
C HIS A 131 -2.41 -7.72 -13.14
N LEU A 132 -1.17 -7.69 -12.68
CA LEU A 132 -0.31 -6.50 -12.76
C LEU A 132 0.17 -6.25 -14.19
N MET A 133 0.66 -7.30 -14.84
CA MET A 133 1.32 -7.18 -16.15
C MET A 133 0.34 -6.90 -17.29
N ALA A 134 -0.92 -7.29 -17.14
CA ALA A 134 -1.98 -7.03 -18.13
C ALA A 134 -2.16 -5.53 -18.44
N PHE A 135 -1.85 -4.64 -17.47
CA PHE A 135 -1.93 -3.19 -17.69
C PHE A 135 -0.81 -2.64 -18.60
N PHE A 136 0.35 -3.29 -18.67
CA PHE A 136 1.51 -2.77 -19.41
C PHE A 136 1.46 -2.96 -20.92
N THR A 137 0.35 -3.48 -21.44
CA THR A 137 0.00 -3.38 -22.87
C THR A 137 -0.16 -1.92 -23.31
N ASP A 138 -0.52 -1.01 -22.38
CA ASP A 138 -0.49 0.43 -22.58
C ASP A 138 0.90 1.00 -22.26
N THR A 139 1.47 1.72 -23.23
CA THR A 139 2.83 2.31 -23.12
C THR A 139 2.89 3.52 -22.21
N GLU A 140 1.78 4.19 -21.92
CA GLU A 140 1.71 5.34 -21.01
C GLU A 140 1.72 4.93 -19.53
N ILE A 141 1.44 3.65 -19.23
CA ILE A 141 1.45 3.16 -17.87
C ILE A 141 2.89 2.96 -17.38
N GLY A 142 3.24 3.72 -16.35
CA GLY A 142 4.55 3.67 -15.70
C GLY A 142 4.58 2.78 -14.45
N ALA A 143 3.45 2.65 -13.76
CA ALA A 143 3.35 1.82 -12.56
C ALA A 143 1.92 1.29 -12.33
N VAL A 144 1.83 0.13 -11.66
CA VAL A 144 0.55 -0.50 -11.28
C VAL A 144 0.63 -0.91 -9.82
N ALA A 145 -0.30 -0.42 -9.01
CA ALA A 145 -0.47 -0.82 -7.61
C ALA A 145 -1.32 -2.09 -7.52
N GLY A 146 -0.89 -3.07 -6.76
CA GLY A 146 -1.73 -4.21 -6.40
C GLY A 146 -2.55 -3.96 -5.13
N THR A 147 -3.46 -4.88 -4.85
CA THR A 147 -4.33 -4.87 -3.68
C THR A 147 -3.66 -5.60 -2.51
N VAL A 148 -3.39 -4.87 -1.43
CA VAL A 148 -2.79 -5.43 -0.22
C VAL A 148 -3.87 -5.84 0.77
N LYS A 149 -3.76 -7.07 1.27
CA LYS A 149 -4.60 -7.63 2.34
C LYS A 149 -3.75 -8.05 3.53
N VAL A 150 -4.33 -8.03 4.72
CA VAL A 150 -3.67 -8.56 5.93
C VAL A 150 -3.76 -10.08 5.92
N GLY A 151 -2.60 -10.76 6.02
CA GLY A 151 -2.50 -12.21 6.00
C GLY A 151 -2.53 -12.89 7.38
N ASN A 152 -2.36 -12.13 8.47
CA ASN A 152 -2.28 -12.63 9.85
C ASN A 152 -3.37 -12.04 10.76
N GLU A 153 -4.65 -12.20 10.43
CA GLU A 153 -5.78 -11.72 11.24
C GLU A 153 -5.95 -12.55 12.53
N ASN A 154 -4.96 -12.52 13.42
CA ASN A 154 -4.90 -13.39 14.61
C ASN A 154 -5.48 -12.73 15.86
N ASN A 155 -5.62 -11.40 15.88
CA ASN A 155 -6.11 -10.66 17.03
C ASN A 155 -6.85 -9.38 16.59
N LEU A 156 -7.41 -8.65 17.57
CA LEU A 156 -8.20 -7.44 17.31
C LEU A 156 -7.40 -6.35 16.59
N ILE A 157 -6.09 -6.22 16.87
CA ILE A 157 -5.23 -5.19 16.26
C ILE A 157 -5.02 -5.50 14.77
N THR A 158 -4.74 -6.75 14.42
CA THR A 158 -4.57 -7.17 13.03
C THR A 158 -5.90 -7.18 12.27
N LEU A 159 -7.01 -7.51 12.93
CA LEU A 159 -8.35 -7.41 12.36
C LEU A 159 -8.71 -5.95 12.04
N TRP A 160 -8.43 -4.99 12.94
CA TRP A 160 -8.67 -3.57 12.67
C TRP A 160 -7.79 -3.04 11.54
N GLN A 161 -6.56 -3.51 11.41
CA GLN A 161 -5.71 -3.18 10.25
C GLN A 161 -6.29 -3.73 8.95
N SER A 162 -6.82 -4.96 8.97
CA SER A 162 -7.51 -5.54 7.81
C SER A 162 -8.71 -4.68 7.37
N ILE A 163 -9.56 -4.28 8.32
CA ILE A 163 -10.69 -3.39 8.04
C ILE A 163 -10.23 -2.05 7.45
N GLU A 164 -9.17 -1.45 8.02
CA GLU A 164 -8.60 -0.19 7.49
C GLU A 164 -8.07 -0.35 6.06
N TYR A 165 -7.37 -1.46 5.75
CA TYR A 165 -6.88 -1.71 4.40
C TYR A 165 -8.03 -1.78 3.39
N ILE A 166 -9.12 -2.47 3.77
CA ILE A 166 -10.31 -2.61 2.93
C ILE A 166 -11.02 -1.26 2.76
N THR A 167 -11.30 -0.54 3.85
CA THR A 167 -12.20 0.61 3.86
C THR A 167 -11.53 1.93 3.53
N ALA A 168 -10.21 2.04 3.69
CA ALA A 168 -9.45 3.26 3.43
C ALA A 168 -8.46 3.08 2.29
N GLN A 169 -7.40 2.27 2.47
CA GLN A 169 -6.29 2.24 1.51
C GLN A 169 -6.70 1.76 0.12
N ASN A 170 -7.45 0.65 0.04
CA ASN A 170 -7.89 0.10 -1.23
C ASN A 170 -8.98 0.98 -1.88
N MET A 171 -9.90 1.55 -1.08
CA MET A 171 -10.93 2.46 -1.58
C MET A 171 -10.34 3.75 -2.15
N ASP A 172 -9.38 4.36 -1.44
CA ASP A 172 -8.70 5.57 -1.91
C ASP A 172 -7.97 5.29 -3.25
N ARG A 173 -7.23 4.17 -3.36
CA ARG A 173 -6.54 3.82 -4.61
C ARG A 173 -7.51 3.67 -5.79
N ARG A 174 -8.64 2.98 -5.61
CA ARG A 174 -9.68 2.87 -6.65
C ARG A 174 -10.18 4.25 -7.08
N ALA A 175 -10.53 5.10 -6.13
CA ALA A 175 -11.04 6.44 -6.44
C ALA A 175 -10.01 7.29 -7.19
N PHE A 176 -8.74 7.25 -6.76
CA PHE A 176 -7.66 8.04 -7.38
C PHE A 176 -7.14 7.44 -8.69
N ASP A 177 -7.40 6.18 -8.98
CA ASP A 177 -7.13 5.54 -10.28
C ASP A 177 -7.83 6.27 -11.42
N LEU A 178 -9.12 6.57 -11.27
CA LEU A 178 -9.93 7.28 -12.28
C LEU A 178 -9.34 8.61 -12.76
N ILE A 179 -8.60 9.28 -11.91
CA ILE A 179 -8.06 10.63 -12.19
C ILE A 179 -6.53 10.65 -12.28
N ASN A 180 -5.91 9.48 -12.40
CA ASN A 180 -4.45 9.33 -12.41
C ASN A 180 -3.76 10.11 -11.28
N SER A 181 -4.18 9.84 -10.04
CA SER A 181 -3.69 10.55 -8.85
C SER A 181 -3.38 9.60 -7.68
N ILE A 182 -3.13 8.32 -7.97
CA ILE A 182 -2.64 7.36 -6.98
C ILE A 182 -1.27 7.84 -6.51
N THR A 183 -1.14 8.14 -5.22
CA THR A 183 0.11 8.70 -4.65
C THR A 183 1.02 7.65 -4.04
N VAL A 184 0.57 6.39 -3.95
CA VAL A 184 1.35 5.28 -3.40
C VAL A 184 1.08 4.00 -4.18
N VAL A 185 2.10 3.47 -4.84
CA VAL A 185 2.17 2.09 -5.29
C VAL A 185 2.84 1.31 -4.15
N PRO A 186 2.12 0.42 -3.44
CA PRO A 186 2.60 -0.13 -2.18
C PRO A 186 3.83 -1.03 -2.37
N GLY A 187 4.81 -0.91 -1.48
CA GLY A 187 6.02 -1.75 -1.49
C GLY A 187 5.74 -3.25 -1.36
N ALA A 188 4.60 -3.61 -0.77
CA ALA A 188 4.17 -5.01 -0.63
C ALA A 188 3.79 -5.65 -1.98
N ILE A 189 3.31 -4.87 -2.96
CA ILE A 189 3.05 -5.32 -4.34
C ILE A 189 2.91 -4.11 -5.27
N GLY A 190 3.92 -3.88 -6.09
CA GLY A 190 3.91 -2.82 -7.09
C GLY A 190 4.68 -3.22 -8.34
N ALA A 191 4.09 -3.04 -9.50
CA ALA A 191 4.73 -3.26 -10.78
C ALA A 191 5.12 -1.94 -11.44
N PHE A 192 6.26 -1.93 -12.12
CA PHE A 192 6.82 -0.71 -12.71
C PHE A 192 7.47 -1.00 -14.06
N ARG A 193 7.35 -0.05 -14.97
CA ARG A 193 8.21 0.03 -16.17
C ARG A 193 9.58 0.59 -15.73
N LYS A 194 10.68 -0.13 -15.99
CA LYS A 194 12.04 0.33 -15.60
C LYS A 194 12.36 1.73 -16.13
N ALA A 195 11.95 2.02 -17.37
CA ALA A 195 12.12 3.36 -17.96
C ALA A 195 11.44 4.46 -17.12
N ALA A 196 10.27 4.19 -16.54
CA ALA A 196 9.59 5.14 -15.66
C ALA A 196 10.34 5.34 -14.32
N ILE A 197 10.88 4.27 -13.74
CA ILE A 197 11.74 4.34 -12.54
C ILE A 197 12.98 5.19 -12.84
N TYR A 198 13.69 4.91 -13.92
CA TYR A 198 14.93 5.65 -14.27
C TYR A 198 14.64 7.12 -14.58
N LYS A 199 13.58 7.41 -15.33
CA LYS A 199 13.17 8.79 -15.62
C LYS A 199 12.78 9.56 -14.36
N ALA A 200 12.23 8.88 -13.36
CA ALA A 200 11.92 9.43 -12.05
C ALA A 200 13.16 9.54 -11.12
N GLY A 201 14.33 9.02 -11.51
CA GLY A 201 15.57 9.04 -10.72
C GLY A 201 15.72 7.91 -9.70
N GLY A 202 15.01 6.78 -9.88
CA GLY A 202 15.10 5.61 -9.01
C GLY A 202 14.44 5.79 -7.63
N PHE A 203 14.56 4.81 -6.77
CA PHE A 203 14.19 4.92 -5.35
C PHE A 203 15.22 5.79 -4.62
N THR A 204 14.77 6.68 -3.73
CA THR A 204 15.66 7.60 -3.00
C THR A 204 15.71 7.27 -1.50
N LEU A 205 16.83 7.62 -0.86
CA LEU A 205 17.11 7.30 0.55
C LEU A 205 16.67 8.38 1.54
N ASP A 206 16.13 9.48 1.05
CA ASP A 206 15.82 10.69 1.81
C ASP A 206 14.39 10.72 2.37
N THR A 207 13.64 9.63 2.23
CA THR A 207 12.28 9.46 2.78
C THR A 207 12.10 8.07 3.37
N LEU A 208 11.21 7.96 4.38
CA LEU A 208 10.80 6.68 4.96
C LEU A 208 9.66 5.99 4.20
N ALA A 209 9.13 6.62 3.14
CA ALA A 209 8.13 6.07 2.23
C ALA A 209 8.67 6.22 0.80
N GLU A 210 9.67 5.41 0.48
CA GLU A 210 10.35 5.40 -0.81
C GLU A 210 9.40 5.09 -1.97
N ASP A 211 8.38 4.29 -1.71
CA ASP A 211 7.31 3.90 -2.62
C ASP A 211 6.38 5.09 -2.94
N CYS A 212 5.97 5.84 -1.92
CA CYS A 212 5.17 7.05 -2.08
C CYS A 212 5.93 8.12 -2.90
N ASP A 213 7.19 8.37 -2.54
CA ASP A 213 8.03 9.36 -3.23
C ASP A 213 8.27 8.98 -4.70
N LEU A 214 8.62 7.73 -4.98
CA LEU A 214 8.80 7.27 -6.37
C LEU A 214 7.50 7.40 -7.16
N THR A 215 6.35 7.00 -6.59
CA THR A 215 5.05 7.11 -7.25
C THR A 215 4.73 8.55 -7.64
N MET A 216 4.93 9.51 -6.73
CA MET A 216 4.71 10.94 -7.01
C MET A 216 5.64 11.44 -8.12
N ARG A 217 6.91 11.01 -8.14
CA ARG A 217 7.85 11.40 -9.18
C ARG A 217 7.52 10.78 -10.54
N ILE A 218 7.00 9.54 -10.59
CA ILE A 218 6.50 8.90 -11.81
C ILE A 218 5.32 9.69 -12.39
N LEU A 219 4.35 10.10 -11.55
CA LEU A 219 3.23 10.96 -11.97
C LEU A 219 3.71 12.32 -12.50
N LYS A 220 4.74 12.93 -11.88
CA LYS A 220 5.35 14.19 -12.36
C LYS A 220 6.03 14.05 -13.72
N GLN A 221 6.48 12.85 -14.10
CA GLN A 221 7.02 12.57 -15.44
C GLN A 221 5.93 12.36 -16.50
N GLY A 222 4.66 12.42 -16.12
CA GLY A 222 3.52 12.31 -17.01
C GLY A 222 3.02 10.88 -17.25
N TYR A 223 3.60 9.87 -16.60
CA TYR A 223 3.12 8.50 -16.68
C TYR A 223 1.78 8.32 -15.98
N ILE A 224 1.04 7.30 -16.41
CA ILE A 224 -0.17 6.83 -15.74
C ILE A 224 0.21 5.82 -14.66
N VAL A 225 -0.43 5.95 -13.49
CA VAL A 225 -0.37 4.99 -12.39
C VAL A 225 -1.74 4.37 -12.22
N ARG A 226 -1.86 3.04 -12.39
CA ARG A 226 -3.11 2.30 -12.31
C ARG A 226 -3.19 1.48 -11.02
N ASN A 227 -4.41 1.03 -10.69
CA ASN A 227 -4.66 0.08 -9.61
C ASN A 227 -5.24 -1.22 -10.17
N SER A 228 -4.61 -2.34 -9.83
CA SER A 228 -5.14 -3.67 -10.10
C SER A 228 -5.86 -4.20 -8.86
N ASP A 229 -7.16 -4.44 -9.00
CA ASP A 229 -8.00 -4.94 -7.92
C ASP A 229 -7.77 -6.41 -7.63
N ASP A 230 -7.42 -7.19 -8.65
CA ASP A 230 -7.29 -8.64 -8.62
C ASP A 230 -5.83 -9.10 -8.37
N ALA A 231 -4.85 -8.20 -8.51
CA ALA A 231 -3.47 -8.47 -8.10
C ALA A 231 -3.34 -8.45 -6.58
N ILE A 232 -3.62 -9.57 -5.92
CA ILE A 232 -3.74 -9.64 -4.46
C ILE A 232 -2.44 -10.11 -3.81
N ALA A 233 -1.99 -9.36 -2.81
CA ALA A 233 -0.89 -9.68 -1.92
C ALA A 233 -1.35 -9.74 -0.46
N TYR A 234 -0.86 -10.71 0.30
CA TYR A 234 -1.07 -10.87 1.73
C TYR A 234 0.21 -10.52 2.47
N THR A 235 0.18 -9.46 3.29
CA THR A 235 1.33 -9.00 4.07
C THR A 235 1.11 -9.23 5.57
N GLU A 236 2.20 -9.25 6.33
CA GLU A 236 2.16 -9.37 7.77
C GLU A 236 1.90 -8.02 8.44
N ALA A 237 0.73 -7.88 9.09
CA ALA A 237 0.41 -6.72 9.90
C ALA A 237 0.97 -6.85 11.33
N PRO A 238 1.44 -5.76 11.96
CA PRO A 238 1.87 -5.77 13.36
C PRO A 238 0.79 -6.29 14.32
N GLU A 239 1.16 -7.26 15.15
CA GLU A 239 0.24 -7.90 16.10
C GLU A 239 0.12 -7.15 17.44
N THR A 240 1.00 -6.17 17.68
CA THR A 240 1.03 -5.39 18.92
C THR A 240 0.78 -3.90 18.66
N VAL A 241 0.20 -3.20 19.64
CA VAL A 241 0.00 -1.73 19.57
C VAL A 241 1.33 -1.00 19.31
N ASN A 242 2.40 -1.40 19.97
CA ASN A 242 3.71 -0.76 19.81
C ASN A 242 4.27 -0.96 18.38
N GLY A 243 4.12 -2.17 17.81
CA GLY A 243 4.48 -2.46 16.42
C GLY A 243 3.65 -1.63 15.44
N LEU A 244 2.33 -1.56 15.66
CA LEU A 244 1.42 -0.73 14.89
C LEU A 244 1.84 0.74 14.91
N LEU A 245 2.07 1.32 16.09
CA LEU A 245 2.46 2.73 16.23
C LEU A 245 3.79 3.04 15.52
N LYS A 246 4.77 2.11 15.58
CA LYS A 246 6.03 2.24 14.85
C LYS A 246 5.82 2.21 13.33
N GLN A 247 5.01 1.29 12.81
CA GLN A 247 4.70 1.19 11.39
C GLN A 247 3.97 2.44 10.89
N ARG A 248 2.91 2.87 11.59
CA ARG A 248 2.12 4.06 11.24
C ARG A 248 2.90 5.35 11.32
N PHE A 249 3.81 5.45 12.29
CA PHE A 249 4.75 6.57 12.36
C PHE A 249 5.63 6.65 11.09
N ARG A 250 6.22 5.53 10.66
CA ARG A 250 7.02 5.51 9.43
C ARG A 250 6.20 5.96 8.22
N TRP A 251 4.97 5.45 8.08
CA TRP A 251 4.10 5.83 6.97
C TRP A 251 3.71 7.31 7.01
N SER A 252 3.21 7.77 8.15
CA SER A 252 2.78 9.17 8.29
C SER A 252 3.93 10.15 8.09
N PHE A 253 5.08 9.88 8.70
CA PHE A 253 6.26 10.73 8.56
C PHE A 253 6.84 10.66 7.14
N GLY A 254 6.92 9.46 6.55
CA GLY A 254 7.39 9.27 5.18
C GLY A 254 6.51 9.95 4.13
N VAL A 255 5.17 9.89 4.29
CA VAL A 255 4.24 10.62 3.41
C VAL A 255 4.45 12.14 3.53
N MET A 256 4.68 12.67 4.74
CA MET A 256 5.00 14.10 4.92
C MET A 256 6.34 14.47 4.27
N GLN A 257 7.37 13.63 4.37
CA GLN A 257 8.64 13.84 3.69
C GLN A 257 8.45 13.84 2.16
N SER A 258 7.74 12.84 1.63
CA SER A 258 7.45 12.72 0.19
C SER A 258 6.62 13.89 -0.33
N PHE A 259 5.60 14.33 0.45
CA PHE A 259 4.81 15.52 0.15
C PHE A 259 5.69 16.77 0.07
N TRP A 260 6.52 17.00 1.09
CA TRP A 260 7.40 18.19 1.14
C TRP A 260 8.42 18.23 0.01
N LYS A 261 9.00 17.07 -0.31
CA LYS A 261 9.93 16.92 -1.44
C LYS A 261 9.28 17.23 -2.78
N ASN A 262 8.00 16.88 -2.95
CA ASN A 262 7.24 17.08 -4.19
C ASN A 262 6.26 18.27 -4.11
N LYS A 263 6.46 19.22 -3.18
CA LYS A 263 5.54 20.36 -2.93
C LYS A 263 5.35 21.29 -4.13
N ASP A 264 6.30 21.30 -5.07
CA ASP A 264 6.20 22.03 -6.34
C ASP A 264 5.02 21.57 -7.23
N ALA A 265 4.48 20.37 -6.95
CA ALA A 265 3.30 19.87 -7.61
C ALA A 265 1.98 20.37 -6.99
N LEU A 266 2.01 20.91 -5.76
CA LEU A 266 0.80 21.36 -5.07
C LEU A 266 0.13 22.53 -5.80
N PHE A 267 -1.15 22.38 -6.15
CA PHE A 267 -1.95 23.33 -6.94
C PHE A 267 -1.34 23.69 -8.30
N ASN A 268 -0.44 22.84 -8.83
CA ASN A 268 0.22 23.09 -10.09
C ASN A 268 -0.50 22.35 -11.24
N LYS A 269 -1.12 23.11 -12.15
CA LYS A 269 -1.86 22.61 -13.31
C LYS A 269 -1.01 21.78 -14.27
N LYS A 270 0.34 21.98 -14.29
CA LYS A 270 1.27 21.18 -15.09
C LYS A 270 1.13 19.69 -14.82
N TYR A 271 0.84 19.34 -13.56
CA TYR A 271 0.71 17.96 -13.10
C TYR A 271 -0.75 17.47 -13.08
N LYS A 272 -1.64 18.13 -13.83
CA LYS A 272 -3.05 17.74 -14.03
C LYS A 272 -3.75 17.43 -12.68
N PHE A 273 -4.51 16.35 -12.60
CA PHE A 273 -5.23 15.95 -11.38
C PHE A 273 -4.30 15.60 -10.21
N PHE A 274 -3.11 15.05 -10.47
CA PHE A 274 -2.15 14.80 -9.39
C PHE A 274 -1.82 16.10 -8.63
N GLY A 275 -1.52 17.19 -9.34
CA GLY A 275 -1.19 18.48 -8.72
C GLY A 275 -2.42 19.18 -8.12
N MET A 276 -3.59 19.09 -8.77
CA MET A 276 -4.78 19.83 -8.40
C MET A 276 -5.67 19.11 -7.39
N VAL A 277 -5.58 17.77 -7.30
CA VAL A 277 -6.43 16.95 -6.43
C VAL A 277 -5.59 16.03 -5.53
N GLY A 278 -4.63 15.27 -6.09
CA GLY A 278 -3.82 14.31 -5.34
C GLY A 278 -3.01 14.98 -4.23
N MET A 279 -2.21 15.98 -4.57
CA MET A 279 -1.39 16.71 -3.58
C MET A 279 -2.24 17.48 -2.55
N PRO A 280 -3.29 18.24 -2.92
CA PRO A 280 -4.21 18.83 -1.95
C PRO A 280 -4.91 17.82 -1.05
N ASN A 281 -5.27 16.62 -1.57
CA ASN A 281 -5.85 15.55 -0.74
C ASN A 281 -4.91 15.11 0.38
N ILE A 282 -3.62 14.93 0.10
CA ILE A 282 -2.63 14.62 1.15
C ILE A 282 -2.58 15.74 2.18
N LEU A 283 -2.40 16.99 1.75
CA LEU A 283 -2.28 18.13 2.63
C LEU A 283 -3.51 18.29 3.54
N ILE A 284 -4.69 18.28 2.94
CA ILE A 284 -5.93 18.58 3.66
C ILE A 284 -6.37 17.39 4.51
N PHE A 285 -6.46 16.19 3.91
CA PHE A 285 -7.11 15.03 4.55
C PHE A 285 -6.17 14.08 5.28
N GLN A 286 -4.86 14.15 5.03
CA GLN A 286 -3.90 13.30 5.75
C GLN A 286 -3.03 14.09 6.75
N ILE A 287 -2.93 15.43 6.59
CA ILE A 287 -2.11 16.27 7.48
C ILE A 287 -3.00 17.25 8.27
N ILE A 288 -3.70 18.18 7.61
CA ILE A 288 -4.40 19.28 8.27
C ILE A 288 -5.63 18.81 9.06
N LEU A 289 -6.62 18.22 8.39
CA LEU A 289 -7.87 17.84 9.05
C LEU A 289 -7.71 16.86 10.21
N PRO A 290 -6.84 15.83 10.13
CA PRO A 290 -6.64 14.94 11.27
C PRO A 290 -6.06 15.63 12.51
N LEU A 291 -5.34 16.75 12.37
CA LEU A 291 -4.87 17.55 13.51
C LEU A 291 -6.02 18.15 14.32
N PHE A 292 -7.14 18.46 13.68
CA PHE A 292 -8.32 19.01 14.32
C PHE A 292 -9.29 17.95 14.85
N SER A 293 -9.03 16.66 14.60
CA SER A 293 -9.91 15.58 15.05
C SER A 293 -10.15 15.55 16.57
N PRO A 294 -9.17 15.85 17.46
CA PRO A 294 -9.44 15.93 18.89
C PRO A 294 -10.36 17.09 19.30
N LEU A 295 -10.33 18.20 18.55
CA LEU A 295 -11.26 19.31 18.78
C LEU A 295 -12.69 18.89 18.43
N ALA A 296 -12.89 18.13 17.37
CA ALA A 296 -14.19 17.60 17.02
C ALA A 296 -14.73 16.66 18.11
N ASP A 297 -13.89 15.82 18.70
CA ASP A 297 -14.26 14.97 19.83
C ASP A 297 -14.57 15.78 21.08
N LEU A 298 -13.77 16.81 21.39
CA LEU A 298 -14.02 17.72 22.51
C LEU A 298 -15.36 18.44 22.33
N PHE A 299 -15.62 19.02 21.15
CA PHE A 299 -16.90 19.70 20.89
C PHE A 299 -18.09 18.73 20.92
N MET A 300 -17.92 17.49 20.50
CA MET A 300 -18.94 16.46 20.66
C MET A 300 -19.25 16.24 22.17
N ILE A 301 -18.21 16.04 22.99
CA ILE A 301 -18.39 15.83 24.44
C ILE A 301 -19.06 17.05 25.09
N LEU A 302 -18.58 18.27 24.82
CA LEU A 302 -19.17 19.50 25.33
C LEU A 302 -20.62 19.68 24.87
N GLY A 303 -20.91 19.31 23.63
CA GLY A 303 -22.26 19.38 23.06
C GLY A 303 -23.27 18.44 23.75
N LEU A 304 -22.83 17.35 24.37
CA LEU A 304 -23.70 16.48 25.18
C LEU A 304 -24.24 17.17 26.45
N PHE A 305 -23.54 18.20 26.90
CA PHE A 305 -23.96 19.03 28.05
C PHE A 305 -24.67 20.32 27.62
N SER A 306 -24.97 20.51 26.32
CA SER A 306 -25.71 21.66 25.80
C SER A 306 -27.23 21.49 25.97
N GLU A 307 -27.99 22.54 25.66
CA GLU A 307 -29.44 22.51 25.70
C GLU A 307 -30.08 21.47 24.74
N HIS A 308 -29.35 21.02 23.73
CA HIS A 308 -29.86 20.12 22.71
C HIS A 308 -28.98 18.86 22.47
N PRO A 309 -28.70 18.02 23.49
CA PRO A 309 -27.82 16.86 23.36
C PRO A 309 -28.32 15.86 22.31
N GLY A 310 -29.63 15.75 22.13
CA GLY A 310 -30.22 14.84 21.13
C GLY A 310 -29.80 15.17 19.70
N LYS A 311 -29.59 16.43 19.34
CA LYS A 311 -29.10 16.83 18.01
C LYS A 311 -27.64 16.36 17.81
N ILE A 312 -26.80 16.50 18.82
CA ILE A 312 -25.38 16.07 18.77
C ILE A 312 -25.30 14.55 18.59
N ILE A 313 -26.11 13.81 19.36
CA ILE A 313 -26.17 12.34 19.22
C ILE A 313 -26.65 11.97 17.82
N ALA A 314 -27.71 12.62 17.29
CA ALA A 314 -28.23 12.33 15.96
C ALA A 314 -27.19 12.58 14.85
N TYR A 315 -26.43 13.68 14.91
CA TYR A 315 -25.33 13.93 13.98
C TYR A 315 -24.25 12.86 14.07
N TYR A 316 -23.86 12.46 15.28
CA TYR A 316 -22.82 11.43 15.47
C TYR A 316 -23.28 10.06 14.95
N VAL A 317 -24.52 9.67 15.25
CA VAL A 317 -25.13 8.44 14.72
C VAL A 317 -25.20 8.50 13.19
N GLY A 318 -25.60 9.64 12.62
CA GLY A 318 -25.59 9.85 11.16
C GLY A 318 -24.20 9.64 10.54
N PHE A 319 -23.14 10.14 11.17
CA PHE A 319 -21.77 9.90 10.73
C PHE A 319 -21.39 8.41 10.80
N VAL A 320 -21.73 7.73 11.90
CA VAL A 320 -21.45 6.29 12.05
C VAL A 320 -22.19 5.48 10.99
N LEU A 321 -23.44 5.82 10.69
CA LEU A 321 -24.23 5.16 9.65
C LEU A 321 -23.59 5.33 8.26
N ILE A 322 -23.16 6.55 7.92
CA ILE A 322 -22.45 6.82 6.65
C ILE A 322 -21.18 5.96 6.56
N ASP A 323 -20.38 5.89 7.61
CA ASP A 323 -19.18 5.07 7.64
C ASP A 323 -19.50 3.57 7.47
N CYS A 324 -20.55 3.07 8.13
CA CYS A 324 -20.99 1.68 7.99
C CYS A 324 -21.44 1.37 6.56
N VAL A 325 -22.18 2.28 5.92
CA VAL A 325 -22.62 2.13 4.52
C VAL A 325 -21.41 2.09 3.59
N VAL A 326 -20.47 3.03 3.73
CA VAL A 326 -19.27 3.07 2.90
C VAL A 326 -18.38 1.84 3.12
N ALA A 327 -18.25 1.40 4.37
CA ALA A 327 -17.52 0.17 4.69
C ALA A 327 -18.19 -1.06 4.06
N THR A 328 -19.52 -1.16 4.11
CA THR A 328 -20.26 -2.25 3.46
C THR A 328 -20.00 -2.29 1.96
N VAL A 329 -19.98 -1.12 1.29
CA VAL A 329 -19.63 -1.01 -0.13
C VAL A 329 -18.19 -1.46 -0.39
N ALA A 330 -17.23 -1.08 0.47
CA ALA A 330 -15.83 -1.50 0.34
C ALA A 330 -15.67 -3.02 0.47
N PHE A 331 -16.37 -3.62 1.42
CA PHE A 331 -16.38 -5.08 1.63
C PHE A 331 -17.01 -5.81 0.45
N TRP A 332 -18.10 -5.28 -0.09
CA TRP A 332 -18.73 -5.81 -1.29
C TRP A 332 -17.78 -5.84 -2.50
N MET A 333 -17.11 -4.70 -2.78
CA MET A 333 -16.19 -4.61 -3.91
C MET A 333 -14.99 -5.55 -3.79
N GLN A 334 -14.54 -5.87 -2.56
CA GLN A 334 -13.38 -6.73 -2.31
C GLN A 334 -13.75 -8.18 -1.97
N LYS A 335 -15.05 -8.51 -2.02
CA LYS A 335 -15.60 -9.85 -1.68
C LYS A 335 -15.14 -10.35 -0.30
N GLU A 336 -15.15 -9.44 0.70
CA GLU A 336 -14.72 -9.73 2.07
C GLU A 336 -15.90 -10.16 2.97
N ASP A 337 -15.57 -10.86 4.07
CA ASP A 337 -16.58 -11.34 5.03
C ASP A 337 -17.22 -10.19 5.81
N TYR A 338 -18.53 -9.98 5.61
CA TYR A 338 -19.30 -8.91 6.27
C TYR A 338 -19.37 -9.05 7.80
N LYS A 339 -19.07 -10.23 8.38
CA LYS A 339 -19.01 -10.40 9.84
C LYS A 339 -18.01 -9.48 10.51
N LYS A 340 -16.96 -9.06 9.79
CA LYS A 340 -15.97 -8.11 10.29
C LYS A 340 -16.53 -6.70 10.51
N LEU A 341 -17.66 -6.34 9.87
CA LEU A 341 -18.26 -5.01 9.97
C LEU A 341 -18.66 -4.63 11.41
N ILE A 342 -18.97 -5.61 12.27
CA ILE A 342 -19.30 -5.36 13.68
C ILE A 342 -18.13 -4.69 14.44
N TYR A 343 -16.90 -4.90 14.00
CA TYR A 343 -15.69 -4.35 14.64
C TYR A 343 -15.40 -2.89 14.21
N ILE A 344 -16.13 -2.33 13.25
CA ILE A 344 -15.96 -0.93 12.79
C ILE A 344 -16.35 0.04 13.90
N ILE A 345 -17.42 -0.24 14.64
CA ILE A 345 -17.91 0.66 15.70
C ILE A 345 -16.84 0.85 16.78
N PRO A 346 -16.33 -0.20 17.46
CA PRO A 346 -15.26 -0.03 18.46
C PRO A 346 -13.95 0.50 17.85
N GLN A 347 -13.62 0.12 16.60
CA GLN A 347 -12.47 0.64 15.88
C GLN A 347 -12.52 2.16 15.78
N ARG A 348 -13.67 2.73 15.42
CA ARG A 348 -13.83 4.17 15.23
C ARG A 348 -13.42 5.00 16.46
N PHE A 349 -13.70 4.50 17.67
CA PHE A 349 -13.36 5.21 18.91
C PHE A 349 -11.88 5.10 19.26
N LEU A 350 -11.29 3.91 19.14
CA LEU A 350 -9.92 3.65 19.59
C LEU A 350 -8.87 3.96 18.51
N TRP A 351 -9.16 3.58 17.26
CA TRP A 351 -8.22 3.71 16.16
C TRP A 351 -7.86 5.16 15.86
N ARG A 352 -8.86 6.04 15.86
CA ARG A 352 -8.68 7.47 15.61
C ARG A 352 -7.72 8.10 16.61
N GLN A 353 -7.80 7.75 17.89
CA GLN A 353 -6.92 8.28 18.93
C GLN A 353 -5.47 7.81 18.73
N LEU A 354 -5.28 6.54 18.33
CA LEU A 354 -3.96 6.02 18.01
C LEU A 354 -3.35 6.75 16.81
N MET A 355 -4.13 6.97 15.75
CA MET A 355 -3.67 7.67 14.54
C MET A 355 -3.38 9.15 14.81
N TYR A 356 -4.16 9.81 15.67
CA TYR A 356 -3.85 11.17 16.12
C TYR A 356 -2.51 11.24 16.84
N TYR A 357 -2.25 10.33 17.78
CA TYR A 357 -0.96 10.26 18.47
C TYR A 357 0.21 10.09 17.49
N VAL A 358 0.05 9.21 16.51
CA VAL A 358 1.05 9.00 15.44
C VAL A 358 1.31 10.27 14.65
N LEU A 359 0.25 10.95 14.20
CA LEU A 359 0.36 12.18 13.42
C LEU A 359 1.04 13.30 14.22
N PHE A 360 0.61 13.51 15.46
CA PHE A 360 1.22 14.52 16.34
C PHE A 360 2.72 14.27 16.54
N LYS A 361 3.08 13.02 16.80
CA LYS A 361 4.49 12.60 16.94
C LYS A 361 5.28 12.85 15.65
N SER A 362 4.66 12.57 14.48
CA SER A 362 5.29 12.75 13.18
C SER A 362 5.54 14.23 12.86
N ILE A 363 4.55 15.10 13.12
CA ILE A 363 4.68 16.54 12.92
C ILE A 363 5.73 17.13 13.88
N ARG A 364 5.67 16.78 15.17
CA ARG A 364 6.68 17.25 16.13
C ARG A 364 8.11 16.93 15.67
N ARG A 365 8.30 15.74 15.10
CA ARG A 365 9.61 15.31 14.61
C ARG A 365 10.00 16.04 13.33
N ALA A 366 9.05 16.25 12.40
CA ALA A 366 9.28 17.02 11.20
C ALA A 366 9.70 18.48 11.50
N VAL A 367 9.02 19.13 12.45
CA VAL A 367 9.34 20.50 12.88
C VAL A 367 10.72 20.58 13.53
N LYS A 368 11.16 19.54 14.26
CA LYS A 368 12.50 19.50 14.86
C LYS A 368 13.63 19.18 13.87
N GLY A 369 13.31 18.84 12.61
CA GLY A 369 14.30 18.44 11.62
C GLY A 369 15.03 17.13 11.93
N GLU A 370 14.48 16.30 12.81
CA GLU A 370 15.11 15.04 13.20
C GLU A 370 14.96 14.00 12.07
N LEU A 371 16.08 13.52 11.51
CA LEU A 371 16.09 12.39 10.59
C LEU A 371 15.76 11.10 11.36
N SER A 372 14.86 10.30 10.81
CA SER A 372 14.47 9.00 11.40
C SER A 372 15.11 7.88 10.59
N GLY A 373 15.87 7.02 11.25
CA GLY A 373 16.40 5.80 10.65
C GLY A 373 15.32 4.75 10.41
N TRP A 374 15.57 3.87 9.44
CA TRP A 374 14.74 2.70 9.15
C TRP A 374 14.90 1.66 10.25
N GLY A 375 13.82 1.33 10.97
CA GLY A 375 13.82 0.31 12.04
C GLY A 375 13.05 -0.93 11.58
N ALA A 376 13.66 -2.12 11.72
CA ALA A 376 12.98 -3.39 11.46
C ALA A 376 11.81 -3.61 12.42
N LEU A 377 10.71 -4.13 11.91
CA LEU A 377 9.60 -4.64 12.71
C LEU A 377 9.86 -6.12 13.03
N LYS A 378 9.45 -6.55 14.23
CA LYS A 378 9.53 -7.97 14.59
C LYS A 378 8.46 -8.73 13.79
N ARG A 379 8.88 -9.77 13.06
CA ARG A 379 8.02 -10.65 12.25
C ARG A 379 7.71 -11.94 12.98
N THR A 380 6.54 -12.49 12.73
CA THR A 380 6.07 -13.76 13.30
C THR A 380 5.93 -14.86 12.24
N GLY A 381 5.89 -14.50 10.96
CA GLY A 381 5.75 -15.43 9.84
C GLY A 381 4.38 -16.09 9.74
N ASN A 382 3.34 -15.48 10.31
CA ASN A 382 1.99 -16.04 10.41
C ASN A 382 1.09 -15.69 9.21
N VAL A 383 1.65 -15.25 8.10
CA VAL A 383 0.88 -14.93 6.90
C VAL A 383 0.32 -16.21 6.26
N THR A 384 -0.96 -16.17 5.91
CA THR A 384 -1.65 -17.23 5.17
C THR A 384 -2.43 -16.63 4.00
N ILE A 385 -2.33 -17.29 2.84
CA ILE A 385 -3.15 -16.95 1.67
C ILE A 385 -4.56 -17.47 1.93
N LYS A 386 -5.54 -16.57 1.99
CA LYS A 386 -6.95 -16.94 2.15
C LYS A 386 -7.46 -17.54 0.84
N LYS A 387 -8.14 -18.70 0.93
CA LYS A 387 -8.93 -19.22 -0.20
C LYS A 387 -10.09 -18.26 -0.46
N ASP A 388 -10.41 -18.04 -1.73
CA ASP A 388 -11.56 -17.21 -2.10
C ASP A 388 -12.81 -17.73 -1.39
N VAL A 389 -13.54 -16.84 -0.74
CA VAL A 389 -14.86 -17.16 -0.20
C VAL A 389 -15.72 -17.47 -1.43
N ALA A 390 -16.09 -18.74 -1.60
CA ALA A 390 -17.00 -19.14 -2.64
C ALA A 390 -18.25 -18.27 -2.51
N THR A 391 -18.54 -17.49 -3.54
CA THR A 391 -19.79 -16.72 -3.64
C THR A 391 -20.93 -17.74 -3.70
N VAL A 392 -21.67 -17.88 -2.59
CA VAL A 392 -22.98 -18.53 -2.56
C VAL A 392 -24.00 -17.61 -3.17
#